data_26e44fc69e2593bbd81ad40617b73e6c
#
_entry.id   26e44fc69e2593bbd81ad40617b73e6c
#
_cell.length_a   1.000
_cell.length_b   1.000
_cell.length_c   1.000
_cell.angle_alpha   90.00
_cell.angle_beta   90.00
_cell.angle_gamma   90.00
#
_symmetry.space_group_name_H-M   'P 1'
#
loop_
_entity.id
_entity.type
_entity.pdbx_description
1 polymer ?
#
loop_
_entity_poly.entity_id
_entity_poly.type
_entity_poly.pdbx_seq_one_letter_code
_entity_poly.pdbx_strand_id
1 'polypeptide(L)'
;MMEFTKEEYTTKFEELSTGKQMQLQLAFALARHPKLLLLDEPMANLDPVVKTDIWELLIRTIEKENISIIISTHLVEEVNDITDYIGLLDNGRLVKFGDREQILNDDLGNKNKNLRELLEEENG
;
A
#
# COMPACT_ATOMS: atom_id res chain seq x y z
N MET A 1 -0.06 -16.50 -1.83
CA MET A 1 -0.38 -16.98 -0.46
C MET A 1 0.88 -16.95 0.38
N MET A 2 0.73 -16.62 1.66
CA MET A 2 1.86 -16.61 2.58
C MET A 2 2.26 -18.03 2.97
N GLU A 3 3.53 -18.34 2.75
CA GLU A 3 4.07 -19.63 3.13
C GLU A 3 5.19 -19.45 4.13
N PHE A 4 5.14 -20.25 5.19
CA PHE A 4 6.14 -20.27 6.24
C PHE A 4 6.79 -21.65 6.31
N THR A 5 8.11 -21.68 6.44
CA THR A 5 8.85 -22.92 6.65
C THR A 5 8.66 -23.42 8.08
N LYS A 6 9.01 -24.68 8.33
CA LYS A 6 8.95 -25.23 9.71
C LYS A 6 9.83 -24.43 10.67
N GLU A 7 10.98 -23.98 10.20
CA GLU A 7 11.91 -23.19 10.99
C GLU A 7 11.28 -21.83 11.36
N GLU A 8 10.55 -21.22 10.45
CA GLU A 8 9.90 -19.94 10.69
C GLU A 8 8.78 -20.02 11.72
N TYR A 9 8.06 -21.14 11.80
CA TYR A 9 7.04 -21.33 12.84
C TYR A 9 7.61 -21.36 14.25
N THR A 10 8.88 -21.75 14.41
CA THR A 10 9.55 -21.79 15.70
C THR A 10 10.48 -20.62 15.94
N THR A 11 10.66 -19.74 14.96
CA THR A 11 11.51 -18.56 15.05
C THR A 11 10.76 -17.42 15.72
N LYS A 12 11.46 -16.65 16.56
CA LYS A 12 10.88 -15.45 17.17
C LYS A 12 10.58 -14.40 16.10
N PHE A 13 9.52 -13.62 16.31
CA PHE A 13 9.10 -12.60 15.37
C PHE A 13 10.24 -11.64 14.98
N GLU A 14 11.02 -11.18 15.95
CA GLU A 14 12.14 -10.26 15.71
C GLU A 14 13.25 -10.85 14.83
N GLU A 15 13.33 -12.17 14.75
CA GLU A 15 14.34 -12.89 13.96
C GLU A 15 13.87 -13.18 12.53
N LEU A 16 12.59 -12.95 12.24
CA LEU A 16 12.05 -13.10 10.88
C LEU A 16 12.55 -11.97 9.98
N SER A 17 12.63 -12.24 8.67
CA SER A 17 12.90 -11.18 7.70
C SER A 17 11.82 -10.11 7.77
N THR A 18 12.13 -8.89 7.32
CA THR A 18 11.16 -7.78 7.28
C THR A 18 9.90 -8.17 6.50
N GLY A 19 10.08 -8.85 5.37
CA GLY A 19 8.94 -9.33 4.57
C GLY A 19 8.07 -10.33 5.30
N LYS A 20 8.67 -11.29 6.01
CA LYS A 20 7.92 -12.28 6.80
C LYS A 20 7.21 -11.64 7.98
N GLN A 21 7.84 -10.65 8.62
CA GLN A 21 7.18 -9.88 9.68
C GLN A 21 5.93 -9.18 9.14
N MET A 22 6.03 -8.53 7.98
CA MET A 22 4.89 -7.85 7.36
C MET A 22 3.78 -8.84 7.00
N GLN A 23 4.14 -9.99 6.40
CA GLN A 23 3.16 -11.03 6.06
C GLN A 23 2.44 -11.55 7.29
N LEU A 24 3.16 -11.75 8.39
CA LEU A 24 2.57 -12.21 9.64
C LEU A 24 1.63 -11.17 10.23
N GLN A 25 2.01 -9.90 10.23
CA GLN A 25 1.16 -8.81 10.69
C GLN A 25 -0.13 -8.71 9.88
N LEU A 26 -0.03 -8.85 8.55
CA LEU A 26 -1.21 -8.87 7.68
C LEU A 26 -2.10 -10.08 7.97
N ALA A 27 -1.51 -11.25 8.19
CA ALA A 27 -2.29 -12.45 8.52
C ALA A 27 -3.10 -12.25 9.80
N PHE A 28 -2.51 -11.66 10.83
CA PHE A 28 -3.21 -11.35 12.08
C PHE A 28 -4.34 -10.35 11.87
N ALA A 29 -4.08 -9.30 11.12
CA ALA A 29 -5.08 -8.28 10.85
C ALA A 29 -6.27 -8.86 10.06
N LEU A 30 -5.98 -9.64 9.02
CA LEU A 30 -7.01 -10.23 8.15
C LEU A 30 -7.78 -11.36 8.82
N ALA A 31 -7.17 -12.07 9.77
CA ALA A 31 -7.85 -13.12 10.51
C ALA A 31 -9.05 -12.63 11.32
N ARG A 32 -9.11 -11.33 11.60
CA ARG A 32 -10.21 -10.69 12.31
C ARG A 32 -11.36 -10.28 11.39
N HIS A 33 -11.24 -10.51 10.09
CA HIS A 33 -12.22 -10.14 9.07
C HIS A 33 -12.63 -8.66 9.17
N PRO A 34 -11.69 -7.71 9.11
CA PRO A 34 -12.01 -6.29 9.24
C PRO A 34 -12.77 -5.79 8.03
N LYS A 35 -13.55 -4.74 8.22
CA LYS A 35 -14.19 -4.01 7.11
C LYS A 35 -13.26 -2.94 6.55
N LEU A 36 -12.34 -2.45 7.36
CA LEU A 36 -11.35 -1.45 6.99
C LEU A 36 -9.97 -1.87 7.51
N LEU A 37 -8.99 -1.89 6.64
CA LEU A 37 -7.60 -2.17 6.98
C LEU A 37 -6.76 -0.93 6.73
N LEU A 38 -6.02 -0.50 7.75
CA LEU A 38 -5.12 0.65 7.65
C LEU A 38 -3.68 0.14 7.68
N LEU A 39 -2.91 0.48 6.66
CA LEU A 39 -1.51 0.07 6.53
C LEU A 39 -0.63 1.30 6.38
N ASP A 40 0.33 1.44 7.29
CA ASP A 40 1.28 2.55 7.27
C ASP A 40 2.61 2.08 6.71
N GLU A 41 2.98 2.58 5.53
CA GLU A 41 4.22 2.24 4.83
C GLU A 41 4.47 0.73 4.74
N PRO A 42 3.49 -0.09 4.29
CA PRO A 42 3.62 -1.55 4.37
C PRO A 42 4.71 -2.11 3.47
N MET A 43 5.12 -1.39 2.44
CA MET A 43 6.12 -1.85 1.46
C MET A 43 7.52 -1.33 1.74
N ALA A 44 7.71 -0.54 2.83
CA ALA A 44 9.00 0.06 3.13
C ALA A 44 10.07 -1.01 3.40
N ASN A 45 11.24 -0.84 2.78
CA ASN A 45 12.40 -1.70 2.96
C ASN A 45 12.20 -3.16 2.54
N LEU A 46 11.23 -3.43 1.67
CA LEU A 46 10.99 -4.76 1.11
C LEU A 46 11.61 -4.89 -0.26
N ASP A 47 12.09 -6.09 -0.60
CA ASP A 47 12.57 -6.34 -1.96
C ASP A 47 11.39 -6.46 -2.95
N PRO A 48 11.64 -6.33 -4.26
CA PRO A 48 10.56 -6.32 -5.25
C PRO A 48 9.70 -7.58 -5.27
N VAL A 49 10.27 -8.75 -4.98
CA VAL A 49 9.53 -10.02 -4.97
C VAL A 49 8.52 -10.01 -3.82
N VAL A 50 8.97 -9.61 -2.63
CA VAL A 50 8.10 -9.56 -1.44
C VAL A 50 7.01 -8.51 -1.63
N LYS A 51 7.33 -7.35 -2.21
CA LYS A 51 6.32 -6.32 -2.52
C LYS A 51 5.21 -6.88 -3.42
N THR A 52 5.59 -7.60 -4.46
CA THR A 52 4.63 -8.22 -5.37
C THR A 52 3.72 -9.19 -4.62
N ASP A 53 4.28 -10.04 -3.76
CA ASP A 53 3.52 -10.99 -2.99
C ASP A 53 2.50 -10.31 -2.06
N ILE A 54 2.91 -9.21 -1.42
CA ILE A 54 2.01 -8.45 -0.54
C ILE A 54 0.91 -7.77 -1.34
N TRP A 55 1.23 -7.14 -2.47
CA TRP A 55 0.22 -6.55 -3.35
C TRP A 55 -0.79 -7.57 -3.83
N GLU A 56 -0.34 -8.74 -4.25
CA GLU A 56 -1.23 -9.83 -4.69
C GLU A 56 -2.16 -10.29 -3.56
N LEU A 57 -1.63 -10.39 -2.34
CA LEU A 57 -2.43 -10.74 -1.18
C LEU A 57 -3.53 -9.70 -0.92
N LEU A 58 -3.18 -8.42 -0.96
CA LEU A 58 -4.13 -7.34 -0.73
C LEU A 58 -5.22 -7.30 -1.80
N ILE A 59 -4.85 -7.46 -3.06
CA ILE A 59 -5.81 -7.48 -4.17
C ILE A 59 -6.79 -8.64 -4.03
N ARG A 60 -6.27 -9.84 -3.75
CA ARG A 60 -7.14 -11.01 -3.54
C ARG A 60 -8.09 -10.83 -2.37
N THR A 61 -7.61 -10.19 -1.32
CA THR A 61 -8.44 -9.93 -0.15
C THR A 61 -9.58 -8.97 -0.48
N ILE A 62 -9.30 -7.91 -1.22
CA ILE A 62 -10.33 -6.97 -1.67
C ILE A 62 -11.38 -7.68 -2.53
N GLU A 63 -10.94 -8.56 -3.44
CA GLU A 63 -11.83 -9.28 -4.34
C GLU A 63 -12.72 -10.31 -3.64
N LYS A 64 -12.19 -10.98 -2.62
CA LYS A 64 -12.90 -12.06 -1.92
C LYS A 64 -13.71 -11.59 -0.73
N GLU A 65 -13.21 -10.62 -0.02
CA GLU A 65 -13.81 -10.14 1.23
C GLU A 65 -14.15 -8.66 1.06
N ASN A 66 -15.36 -8.27 1.24
CA ASN A 66 -15.79 -6.88 1.08
C ASN A 66 -15.08 -5.95 2.10
N ILE A 67 -13.82 -5.68 1.85
CA ILE A 67 -12.94 -4.90 2.72
C ILE A 67 -12.44 -3.66 1.98
N SER A 68 -12.29 -2.56 2.70
CA SER A 68 -11.61 -1.36 2.21
C SER A 68 -10.22 -1.28 2.81
N ILE A 69 -9.25 -0.85 2.02
CA ILE A 69 -7.85 -0.74 2.46
C ILE A 69 -7.36 0.69 2.22
N ILE A 70 -6.77 1.28 3.25
CA ILE A 70 -6.08 2.56 3.15
C ILE A 70 -4.60 2.32 3.41
N ILE A 71 -3.77 2.75 2.48
CA ILE A 71 -2.31 2.58 2.55
C ILE A 71 -1.66 3.96 2.53
N SER A 72 -0.79 4.24 3.50
CA SER A 72 0.11 5.37 3.40
C SER A 72 1.43 4.93 2.79
N THR A 73 2.00 5.74 1.91
CA THR A 73 3.31 5.47 1.32
C THR A 73 3.94 6.73 0.77
N HIS A 74 5.27 6.78 0.80
CA HIS A 74 6.04 7.78 0.07
C HIS A 74 6.55 7.23 -1.28
N LEU A 75 6.25 5.97 -1.59
CA LEU A 75 6.67 5.30 -2.82
C LEU A 75 5.60 5.50 -3.89
N VAL A 76 5.58 6.70 -4.46
CA VAL A 76 4.50 7.14 -5.36
C VAL A 76 4.37 6.26 -6.61
N GLU A 77 5.45 5.67 -7.07
CA GLU A 77 5.44 4.79 -8.23
C GLU A 77 4.67 3.48 -8.01
N GLU A 78 4.42 3.11 -6.77
CA GLU A 78 3.73 1.86 -6.43
C GLU A 78 2.21 1.98 -6.41
N VAL A 79 1.67 3.20 -6.42
CA VAL A 79 0.22 3.39 -6.27
C VAL A 79 -0.52 3.58 -7.60
N ASN A 80 0.20 3.66 -8.72
CA ASN A 80 -0.39 4.06 -10.01
C ASN A 80 -1.41 3.09 -10.58
N ASP A 81 -1.24 1.78 -10.38
CA ASP A 81 -2.03 0.78 -11.11
C ASP A 81 -3.12 0.10 -10.30
N ILE A 82 -3.10 0.24 -8.98
CA ILE A 82 -3.90 -0.61 -8.09
C ILE A 82 -4.94 0.16 -7.29
N THR A 83 -4.74 1.45 -7.08
CA THR A 83 -5.59 2.24 -6.21
C THR A 83 -6.81 2.81 -6.93
N ASP A 84 -7.95 2.86 -6.22
CA ASP A 84 -9.15 3.53 -6.71
C ASP A 84 -9.12 5.03 -6.44
N TYR A 85 -8.65 5.41 -5.26
CA TYR A 85 -8.57 6.81 -4.81
C TYR A 85 -7.18 7.14 -4.31
N ILE A 86 -6.79 8.40 -4.47
CA ILE A 86 -5.50 8.90 -4.04
C ILE A 86 -5.70 10.17 -3.22
N GLY A 87 -5.01 10.24 -2.09
CA GLY A 87 -4.92 11.45 -1.28
C GLY A 87 -3.47 11.91 -1.19
N LEU A 88 -3.23 13.18 -1.37
CA LEU A 88 -1.90 13.78 -1.23
C LEU A 88 -1.82 14.54 0.08
N LEU A 89 -0.89 14.13 0.94
CA LEU A 89 -0.63 14.77 2.22
C LEU A 89 0.63 15.61 2.14
N ASP A 90 0.54 16.84 2.61
CA ASP A 90 1.68 17.75 2.71
C ASP A 90 1.59 18.55 4.00
N ASN A 91 2.64 18.48 4.81
CA ASN A 91 2.73 19.19 6.09
C ASN A 91 1.49 19.00 6.98
N GLY A 92 1.02 17.76 7.10
CA GLY A 92 -0.14 17.42 7.92
C GLY A 92 -1.48 17.80 7.34
N ARG A 93 -1.54 18.23 6.08
CA ARG A 93 -2.76 18.64 5.40
C ARG A 93 -3.04 17.74 4.20
N LEU A 94 -4.31 17.42 4.00
CA LEU A 94 -4.75 16.73 2.80
C LEU A 94 -4.95 17.79 1.70
N VAL A 95 -3.99 17.89 0.79
CA VAL A 95 -3.99 18.94 -0.24
C VAL A 95 -4.77 18.57 -1.49
N LYS A 96 -4.87 17.28 -1.81
CA LYS A 96 -5.73 16.77 -2.88
C LYS A 96 -6.30 15.42 -2.50
N PHE A 97 -7.51 15.14 -2.96
CA PHE A 97 -8.15 13.83 -2.82
C PHE A 97 -9.14 13.62 -3.96
N GLY A 98 -9.11 12.42 -4.55
CA GLY A 98 -10.04 12.07 -5.61
C GLY A 98 -9.75 10.70 -6.16
N ASP A 99 -10.52 10.29 -7.18
CA ASP A 99 -10.19 9.03 -7.86
C ASP A 99 -8.83 9.14 -8.55
N ARG A 100 -8.22 7.98 -8.80
CA ARG A 100 -6.87 7.91 -9.33
C ARG A 100 -6.72 8.70 -10.64
N GLU A 101 -7.64 8.54 -11.57
CA GLU A 101 -7.56 9.22 -12.86
C GLU A 101 -7.68 10.73 -12.72
N GLN A 102 -8.57 11.17 -11.85
CA GLN A 102 -8.77 12.57 -11.57
C GLN A 102 -7.50 13.23 -11.02
N ILE A 103 -6.86 12.58 -10.06
CA ILE A 103 -5.63 13.09 -9.45
C ILE A 103 -4.47 13.07 -10.44
N LEU A 104 -4.30 11.99 -11.21
CA LEU A 104 -3.20 11.85 -12.17
C LEU A 104 -3.34 12.74 -13.39
N ASN A 105 -4.56 13.05 -13.79
CA ASN A 105 -4.82 13.91 -14.96
C ASN A 105 -4.79 15.39 -14.64
N ASP A 106 -4.81 15.75 -13.40
CA ASP A 106 -4.85 17.07 -12.78
C ASP A 106 -5.83 18.07 -13.44
N ASP A 107 -5.98 19.22 -12.81
CA ASP A 107 -6.90 20.27 -13.25
C ASP A 107 -6.49 20.92 -14.58
N LEU A 108 -5.30 20.66 -15.05
CA LEU A 108 -4.78 21.22 -16.29
C LEU A 108 -4.87 20.26 -17.47
N GLY A 109 -5.45 19.07 -17.26
CA GLY A 109 -5.59 18.07 -18.32
C GLY A 109 -4.30 17.38 -18.74
N ASN A 110 -3.27 17.46 -17.94
CA ASN A 110 -1.99 16.80 -18.23
C ASN A 110 -2.02 15.34 -17.82
N LYS A 111 -2.40 14.47 -18.76
CA LYS A 111 -2.60 13.06 -18.53
C LYS A 111 -1.32 12.26 -18.23
N ASN A 112 -0.15 12.87 -18.41
CA ASN A 112 1.13 12.19 -18.26
C ASN A 112 1.83 12.50 -16.95
N LYS A 113 1.25 13.34 -16.10
CA LYS A 113 1.83 13.62 -14.79
C LYS A 113 1.72 12.43 -13.87
N ASN A 114 2.80 12.16 -13.16
CA ASN A 114 2.80 11.17 -12.09
C ASN A 114 2.65 11.86 -10.72
N LEU A 115 2.48 11.07 -9.68
CA LEU A 115 2.27 11.59 -8.33
C LEU A 115 3.45 12.41 -7.83
N ARG A 116 4.68 12.04 -8.22
CA ARG A 116 5.87 12.78 -7.81
C ARG A 116 5.83 14.21 -8.35
N GLU A 117 5.48 14.38 -9.62
CA GLU A 117 5.35 15.70 -10.24
C GLU A 117 4.25 16.52 -9.58
N LEU A 118 3.12 15.91 -9.24
CA LEU A 118 2.05 16.59 -8.53
C LEU A 118 2.50 17.07 -7.14
N LEU A 119 3.25 16.25 -6.40
CA LEU A 119 3.78 16.63 -5.10
C LEU A 119 4.79 17.78 -5.21
N GLU A 120 5.63 17.77 -6.24
CA GLU A 120 6.58 18.85 -6.48
C GLU A 120 5.87 20.17 -6.78
N GLU A 121 4.78 20.14 -7.52
CA GLU A 121 3.97 21.33 -7.78
C GLU A 121 3.32 21.90 -6.52
N GLU A 122 2.77 21.05 -5.66
CA GLU A 122 2.15 21.48 -4.42
C GLU A 122 3.18 22.06 -3.43
N ASN A 123 4.41 21.57 -3.46
CA ASN A 123 5.50 22.01 -2.60
C ASN A 123 6.29 23.20 -3.19
N GLY A 124 6.11 23.44 -4.46
CA GLY A 124 6.77 24.54 -5.15
C GLY A 124 5.98 25.79 -5.06
#